data_79f6b927fb4eefb6db834db19e71d730
#
_entry.id   79f6b927fb4eefb6db834db19e71d730
#
_cell.length_a   1.000
_cell.length_b   1.000
_cell.length_c   1.000
_cell.angle_alpha   90.00
_cell.angle_beta   90.00
_cell.angle_gamma   90.00
#
_symmetry.space_group_name_H-M   'P 1'
#
loop_
_entity.id
_entity.type
_entity.pdbx_description
1 polymer ?
#
loop_
_entity_poly.entity_id
_entity_poly.type
_entity_poly.pdbx_seq_one_letter_code
_entity_poly.pdbx_strand_id
1 'polypeptide(L)'
;MAGGNSLEGREQKKGIAVNTLYTMGGLLFMNAVLQIVITPLLNRMMGAEQLGGLLYITGLVAIICPSIGQALNNSRLVVRRDFDVTNGDYDWLLLGFGLIGSIVALFMSGKSLESPLMAAGVFLMFMLTVFRYYGDVEYRLNLNYRRYFIYYFLIGIGYLVGFGIYRLTGQWVWIYLIGEAAALAFVGVTGNIFHQFFRRSEFFTTALGRGFFLTL
;
A
#
# COMPACT_ATOMS: atom_id res chain seq x y z
N MET A 1 33.46 36.63 9.62
CA MET A 1 33.08 35.41 8.88
C MET A 1 31.91 34.64 9.53
N ALA A 2 30.86 35.29 10.03
CA ALA A 2 29.78 34.65 10.78
C ALA A 2 28.44 34.56 10.02
N GLY A 3 28.37 34.92 8.73
CA GLY A 3 27.13 35.01 7.97
C GLY A 3 26.78 33.75 7.15
N GLY A 4 27.71 32.85 6.87
CA GLY A 4 27.48 31.66 6.02
C GLY A 4 26.61 30.57 6.67
N ASN A 5 26.85 30.30 7.95
CA ASN A 5 26.13 29.19 8.66
C ASN A 5 24.64 29.44 8.87
N SER A 6 24.16 30.68 8.84
CA SER A 6 22.74 30.98 9.05
C SER A 6 21.90 30.81 7.80
N LEU A 7 22.47 31.01 6.61
CA LEU A 7 21.77 30.82 5.33
C LEU A 7 21.65 29.34 4.97
N GLU A 8 22.75 28.57 5.12
CA GLU A 8 22.73 27.11 4.90
C GLU A 8 21.74 26.40 5.84
N GLY A 9 21.68 26.79 7.12
CA GLY A 9 20.74 26.26 8.07
C GLY A 9 19.28 26.58 7.74
N ARG A 10 18.99 27.71 7.08
CA ARG A 10 17.65 28.08 6.62
C ARG A 10 17.25 27.29 5.38
N GLU A 11 18.13 27.08 4.43
CA GLU A 11 17.84 26.28 3.23
C GLU A 11 17.63 24.81 3.57
N GLN A 12 18.45 24.26 4.46
CA GLN A 12 18.27 22.89 4.95
C GLN A 12 16.92 22.70 5.68
N LYS A 13 16.52 23.64 6.53
CA LYS A 13 15.21 23.60 7.20
C LYS A 13 14.04 23.70 6.22
N LYS A 14 14.15 24.54 5.18
CA LYS A 14 13.15 24.62 4.12
C LYS A 14 13.04 23.31 3.34
N GLY A 15 14.17 22.68 3.01
CA GLY A 15 14.18 21.38 2.33
C GLY A 15 13.51 20.29 3.16
N ILE A 16 13.79 20.19 4.45
CA ILE A 16 13.17 19.25 5.37
C ILE A 16 11.66 19.50 5.47
N ALA A 17 11.21 20.74 5.63
CA ALA A 17 9.80 21.08 5.74
C ALA A 17 9.04 20.73 4.46
N VAL A 18 9.58 21.01 3.28
CA VAL A 18 8.98 20.66 1.99
C VAL A 18 8.89 19.14 1.81
N ASN A 19 9.94 18.41 2.15
CA ASN A 19 9.95 16.95 2.07
C ASN A 19 8.92 16.32 3.02
N THR A 20 8.81 16.84 4.24
CA THR A 20 7.79 16.42 5.21
C THR A 20 6.39 16.71 4.68
N LEU A 21 6.18 17.89 4.10
CA LEU A 21 4.88 18.24 3.50
C LEU A 21 4.49 17.28 2.37
N TYR A 22 5.42 16.94 1.48
CA TYR A 22 5.16 15.94 0.44
C TYR A 22 4.84 14.56 1.03
N THR A 23 5.61 14.10 2.02
CA THR A 23 5.40 12.78 2.62
C THR A 23 4.04 12.68 3.32
N MET A 24 3.68 13.68 4.11
CA MET A 24 2.42 13.69 4.86
C MET A 24 1.23 14.06 3.98
N GLY A 25 1.40 15.00 3.05
CA GLY A 25 0.31 15.55 2.26
C GLY A 25 -0.42 14.51 1.40
N GLY A 26 0.30 13.60 0.77
CA GLY A 26 -0.29 12.51 -0.02
C GLY A 26 -1.10 11.54 0.84
N LEU A 27 -0.53 11.10 1.96
CA LEU A 27 -1.20 10.22 2.92
C LEU A 27 -2.44 10.89 3.53
N LEU A 28 -2.32 12.14 3.94
CA LEU A 28 -3.45 12.91 4.49
C LEU A 28 -4.56 13.06 3.46
N PHE A 29 -4.24 13.37 2.20
CA PHE A 29 -5.21 13.48 1.12
C PHE A 29 -5.95 12.16 0.91
N MET A 30 -5.23 11.04 0.75
CA MET A 30 -5.84 9.71 0.57
C MET A 30 -6.78 9.37 1.74
N ASN A 31 -6.32 9.56 2.99
CA ASN A 31 -7.12 9.28 4.17
C ASN A 31 -8.32 10.24 4.30
N ALA A 32 -8.16 11.52 3.97
CA ALA A 32 -9.26 12.47 3.99
C ALA A 32 -10.35 12.10 2.97
N VAL A 33 -9.96 11.73 1.75
CA VAL A 33 -10.90 11.23 0.74
C VAL A 33 -11.68 10.03 1.27
N LEU A 34 -11.00 9.04 1.84
CA LEU A 34 -11.65 7.83 2.31
C LEU A 34 -12.51 8.07 3.56
N GLN A 35 -11.98 8.74 4.58
CA GLN A 35 -12.63 8.86 5.89
C GLN A 35 -13.59 10.03 5.99
N ILE A 36 -13.30 11.15 5.35
CA ILE A 36 -14.12 12.36 5.46
C ILE A 36 -15.16 12.44 4.33
N VAL A 37 -14.83 11.94 3.14
CA VAL A 37 -15.74 12.02 1.98
C VAL A 37 -16.49 10.70 1.79
N ILE A 38 -15.77 9.61 1.51
CA ILE A 38 -16.37 8.35 1.06
C ILE A 38 -17.12 7.64 2.19
N THR A 39 -16.49 7.45 3.35
CA THR A 39 -17.12 6.72 4.46
C THR A 39 -18.44 7.35 4.94
N PRO A 40 -18.57 8.69 5.13
CA PRO A 40 -19.85 9.29 5.48
C PRO A 40 -20.90 9.16 4.38
N LEU A 41 -20.49 9.20 3.09
CA LEU A 41 -21.43 9.00 1.98
C LEU A 41 -21.93 7.54 1.94
N LEU A 42 -21.04 6.57 2.15
CA LEU A 42 -21.41 5.16 2.25
C LEU A 42 -22.38 4.92 3.43
N ASN A 43 -22.12 5.54 4.57
CA ASN A 43 -22.99 5.43 5.75
C ASN A 43 -24.43 5.94 5.49
N ARG A 44 -24.59 6.90 4.57
CA ARG A 44 -25.91 7.41 4.17
C ARG A 44 -26.59 6.57 3.09
N MET A 45 -25.82 5.79 2.33
CA MET A 45 -26.29 5.08 1.15
C MET A 45 -26.48 3.58 1.38
N MET A 46 -25.69 3.00 2.30
CA MET A 46 -25.70 1.57 2.62
C MET A 46 -26.57 1.32 3.85
N GLY A 47 -27.23 0.17 3.88
CA GLY A 47 -27.84 -0.34 5.11
C GLY A 47 -26.80 -0.69 6.18
N ALA A 48 -27.21 -0.72 7.44
CA ALA A 48 -26.31 -0.97 8.57
C ALA A 48 -25.56 -2.31 8.46
N GLU A 49 -26.17 -3.34 7.91
CA GLU A 49 -25.56 -4.66 7.73
C GLU A 49 -24.44 -4.61 6.67
N GLN A 50 -24.71 -4.02 5.50
CA GLN A 50 -23.70 -3.87 4.44
C GLN A 50 -22.53 -3.01 4.89
N LEU A 51 -22.81 -1.89 5.57
CA LEU A 51 -21.78 -1.04 6.13
C LEU A 51 -20.93 -1.78 7.17
N GLY A 52 -21.57 -2.56 8.05
CA GLY A 52 -20.89 -3.40 9.03
C GLY A 52 -19.95 -4.41 8.36
N GLY A 53 -20.41 -5.08 7.30
CA GLY A 53 -19.59 -6.01 6.51
C GLY A 53 -18.39 -5.31 5.86
N LEU A 54 -18.60 -4.13 5.26
CA LEU A 54 -17.54 -3.32 4.68
C LEU A 54 -16.50 -2.92 5.73
N LEU A 55 -16.91 -2.41 6.89
CA LEU A 55 -16.01 -1.99 7.96
C LEU A 55 -15.23 -3.19 8.53
N TYR A 56 -15.87 -4.34 8.64
CA TYR A 56 -15.20 -5.58 9.05
C TYR A 56 -14.10 -5.98 8.06
N ILE A 57 -14.42 -6.03 6.77
CA ILE A 57 -13.46 -6.39 5.72
C ILE A 57 -12.31 -5.38 5.65
N THR A 58 -12.60 -4.09 5.72
CA THR A 58 -11.55 -3.06 5.72
C THR A 58 -10.70 -3.09 7.00
N GLY A 59 -11.27 -3.50 8.12
CA GLY A 59 -10.53 -3.80 9.36
C GLY A 59 -9.54 -4.96 9.19
N LEU A 60 -9.95 -6.05 8.53
CA LEU A 60 -9.04 -7.15 8.19
C LEU A 60 -7.91 -6.68 7.26
N VAL A 61 -8.24 -5.87 6.24
CA VAL A 61 -7.23 -5.25 5.35
C VAL A 61 -6.22 -4.46 6.15
N ALA A 62 -6.67 -3.64 7.10
CA ALA A 62 -5.82 -2.78 7.90
C ALA A 62 -4.86 -3.55 8.84
N ILE A 63 -5.16 -4.81 9.14
CA ILE A 63 -4.31 -5.68 9.97
C ILE A 63 -3.42 -6.55 9.09
N ILE A 64 -4.00 -7.30 8.16
CA ILE A 64 -3.29 -8.34 7.40
C ILE A 64 -2.33 -7.74 6.38
N CYS A 65 -2.75 -6.73 5.62
CA CYS A 65 -1.95 -6.20 4.53
C CYS A 65 -0.66 -5.50 4.99
N PRO A 66 -0.67 -4.62 6.02
CA PRO A 66 0.58 -4.06 6.55
C PRO A 66 1.45 -5.13 7.21
N SER A 67 0.88 -6.12 7.91
CA SER A 67 1.65 -7.21 8.52
C SER A 67 2.46 -8.01 7.51
N ILE A 68 2.02 -8.09 6.26
CA ILE A 68 2.76 -8.74 5.18
C ILE A 68 3.64 -7.72 4.44
N GLY A 69 3.06 -6.67 3.89
CA GLY A 69 3.76 -5.74 3.01
C GLY A 69 4.83 -4.92 3.74
N GLN A 70 4.52 -4.37 4.93
CA GLN A 70 5.49 -3.63 5.72
C GLN A 70 6.56 -4.53 6.36
N ALA A 71 6.21 -5.75 6.80
CA ALA A 71 7.19 -6.67 7.33
C ALA A 71 8.24 -7.04 6.28
N LEU A 72 7.81 -7.33 5.04
CA LEU A 72 8.72 -7.57 3.92
C LEU A 72 9.58 -6.35 3.59
N ASN A 73 9.02 -5.15 3.64
CA ASN A 73 9.78 -3.91 3.46
C ASN A 73 10.86 -3.73 4.52
N ASN A 74 10.50 -3.91 5.78
CA ASN A 74 11.42 -3.78 6.90
C ASN A 74 12.53 -4.83 6.82
N SER A 75 12.17 -6.08 6.51
CA SER A 75 13.14 -7.15 6.26
C SER A 75 14.12 -6.76 5.16
N ARG A 76 13.62 -6.27 4.02
CA ARG A 76 14.44 -5.83 2.90
C ARG A 76 15.42 -4.70 3.27
N LEU A 77 14.98 -3.75 4.08
CA LEU A 77 15.81 -2.64 4.55
C LEU A 77 16.98 -3.12 5.41
N VAL A 78 16.72 -4.08 6.31
CA VAL A 78 17.74 -4.64 7.21
C VAL A 78 18.72 -5.49 6.41
N VAL A 79 18.21 -6.39 5.60
CA VAL A 79 18.99 -7.40 4.89
C VAL A 79 19.88 -6.79 3.81
N ARG A 80 19.42 -5.74 3.12
CA ARG A 80 20.21 -5.03 2.10
C ARG A 80 21.48 -4.37 2.64
N ARG A 81 21.62 -4.23 3.96
CA ARG A 81 22.85 -3.70 4.57
C ARG A 81 24.01 -4.69 4.47
N ASP A 82 23.70 -5.97 4.62
CA ASP A 82 24.71 -7.01 4.79
C ASP A 82 24.82 -7.92 3.55
N PHE A 83 23.85 -7.86 2.65
CA PHE A 83 23.74 -8.80 1.53
C PHE A 83 23.24 -8.12 0.25
N ASP A 84 23.68 -8.65 -0.89
CA ASP A 84 23.22 -8.20 -2.20
C ASP A 84 21.89 -8.90 -2.54
N VAL A 85 20.77 -8.21 -2.30
CA VAL A 85 19.42 -8.75 -2.44
C VAL A 85 18.77 -8.20 -3.69
N THR A 86 18.21 -9.08 -4.51
CA THR A 86 17.46 -8.69 -5.72
C THR A 86 16.01 -8.41 -5.40
N ASN A 87 15.35 -7.58 -6.23
CA ASN A 87 13.91 -7.33 -6.11
C ASN A 87 13.11 -8.62 -6.25
N GLY A 88 13.51 -9.50 -7.18
CA GLY A 88 12.82 -10.75 -7.45
C GLY A 88 12.70 -11.69 -6.23
N ASP A 89 13.65 -11.64 -5.30
CA ASP A 89 13.59 -12.46 -4.07
C ASP A 89 12.36 -12.07 -3.23
N TYR A 90 12.11 -10.77 -3.08
CA TYR A 90 11.01 -10.26 -2.30
C TYR A 90 9.67 -10.27 -3.05
N ASP A 91 9.68 -10.11 -4.36
CA ASP A 91 8.47 -10.14 -5.18
C ASP A 91 7.78 -11.51 -5.11
N TRP A 92 8.55 -12.60 -5.11
CA TRP A 92 8.00 -13.96 -4.93
C TRP A 92 7.44 -14.20 -3.54
N LEU A 93 8.11 -13.67 -2.50
CA LEU A 93 7.57 -13.75 -1.14
C LEU A 93 6.30 -12.95 -0.99
N LEU A 94 6.29 -11.74 -1.58
CA LEU A 94 5.12 -10.87 -1.58
C LEU A 94 3.93 -11.56 -2.24
N LEU A 95 4.16 -12.22 -3.39
CA LEU A 95 3.12 -13.03 -4.05
C LEU A 95 2.65 -14.18 -3.17
N GLY A 96 3.58 -14.96 -2.60
CA GLY A 96 3.25 -16.11 -1.76
C GLY A 96 2.49 -15.73 -0.50
N PHE A 97 3.02 -14.80 0.30
CA PHE A 97 2.37 -14.35 1.52
C PHE A 97 1.10 -13.52 1.24
N GLY A 98 1.10 -12.71 0.17
CA GLY A 98 -0.08 -12.00 -0.27
C GLY A 98 -1.21 -12.94 -0.66
N LEU A 99 -0.91 -14.01 -1.38
CA LEU A 99 -1.88 -15.04 -1.74
C LEU A 99 -2.46 -15.73 -0.49
N ILE A 100 -1.59 -16.18 0.42
CA ILE A 100 -2.01 -16.82 1.68
C ILE A 100 -2.86 -15.85 2.50
N GLY A 101 -2.40 -14.62 2.70
CA GLY A 101 -3.13 -13.59 3.44
C GLY A 101 -4.50 -13.28 2.83
N SER A 102 -4.57 -13.20 1.49
CA SER A 102 -5.84 -12.96 0.77
C SER A 102 -6.81 -14.13 0.90
N ILE A 103 -6.33 -15.37 0.88
CA ILE A 103 -7.15 -16.57 1.11
C ILE A 103 -7.69 -16.59 2.55
N VAL A 104 -6.83 -16.33 3.54
CA VAL A 104 -7.24 -16.24 4.95
C VAL A 104 -8.28 -15.14 5.14
N ALA A 105 -8.03 -13.95 4.59
CA ALA A 105 -8.97 -12.84 4.66
C ALA A 105 -10.31 -13.15 3.99
N LEU A 106 -10.29 -13.80 2.84
CA LEU A 106 -11.50 -14.25 2.14
C LEU A 106 -12.29 -15.23 2.99
N PHE A 107 -11.62 -16.21 3.60
CA PHE A 107 -12.25 -17.17 4.49
C PHE A 107 -12.90 -16.49 5.70
N MET A 108 -12.19 -15.54 6.32
CA MET A 108 -12.73 -14.77 7.44
C MET A 108 -13.90 -13.88 7.03
N SER A 109 -13.90 -13.37 5.81
CA SER A 109 -14.95 -12.49 5.26
C SER A 109 -16.19 -13.23 4.77
N GLY A 110 -16.18 -14.57 4.70
CA GLY A 110 -17.15 -15.38 3.98
C GLY A 110 -18.63 -15.08 4.29
N LYS A 111 -18.96 -14.75 5.55
CA LYS A 111 -20.33 -14.37 5.95
C LYS A 111 -20.77 -12.98 5.48
N SER A 112 -19.81 -12.12 5.13
CA SER A 112 -20.06 -10.74 4.68
C SER A 112 -20.01 -10.58 3.16
N LEU A 113 -19.87 -11.69 2.43
CA LEU A 113 -19.77 -11.71 0.97
C LEU A 113 -21.12 -12.08 0.36
N GLU A 114 -21.72 -11.16 -0.37
CA GLU A 114 -23.04 -11.32 -0.97
C GLU A 114 -23.01 -12.11 -2.29
N SER A 115 -21.86 -12.17 -2.96
CA SER A 115 -21.75 -12.82 -4.28
C SER A 115 -20.33 -13.33 -4.56
N PRO A 116 -20.16 -14.30 -5.47
CA PRO A 116 -18.85 -14.76 -5.92
C PRO A 116 -18.00 -13.64 -6.55
N LEU A 117 -18.65 -12.70 -7.25
CA LEU A 117 -17.97 -11.55 -7.84
C LEU A 117 -17.38 -10.63 -6.74
N MET A 118 -18.14 -10.43 -5.66
CA MET A 118 -17.67 -9.67 -4.49
C MET A 118 -16.51 -10.39 -3.80
N ALA A 119 -16.59 -11.72 -3.68
CA ALA A 119 -15.50 -12.53 -3.14
C ALA A 119 -14.20 -12.37 -3.96
N ALA A 120 -14.30 -12.46 -5.28
CA ALA A 120 -13.16 -12.24 -6.18
C ALA A 120 -12.62 -10.81 -6.06
N GLY A 121 -13.50 -9.81 -5.95
CA GLY A 121 -13.11 -8.42 -5.76
C GLY A 121 -12.39 -8.18 -4.43
N VAL A 122 -12.89 -8.77 -3.34
CA VAL A 122 -12.25 -8.69 -2.01
C VAL A 122 -10.89 -9.38 -2.02
N PHE A 123 -10.79 -10.57 -2.61
CA PHE A 123 -9.51 -11.27 -2.80
C PHE A 123 -8.48 -10.38 -3.53
N LEU A 124 -8.89 -9.81 -4.66
CA LEU A 124 -8.03 -8.94 -5.45
C LEU A 124 -7.67 -7.65 -4.69
N MET A 125 -8.60 -7.09 -3.93
CA MET A 125 -8.36 -5.93 -3.07
C MET A 125 -7.27 -6.22 -2.04
N PHE A 126 -7.31 -7.36 -1.35
CA PHE A 126 -6.26 -7.75 -0.41
C PHE A 126 -4.90 -7.88 -1.09
N MET A 127 -4.84 -8.60 -2.23
CA MET A 127 -3.62 -8.74 -3.02
C MET A 127 -3.02 -7.39 -3.38
N LEU A 128 -3.81 -6.51 -3.99
CA LEU A 128 -3.36 -5.19 -4.42
C LEU A 128 -2.93 -4.32 -3.23
N THR A 129 -3.63 -4.40 -2.10
CA THR A 129 -3.28 -3.64 -0.89
C THR A 129 -1.96 -4.12 -0.27
N VAL A 130 -1.69 -5.44 -0.27
CA VAL A 130 -0.38 -5.97 0.14
C VAL A 130 0.73 -5.41 -0.75
N PHE A 131 0.53 -5.40 -2.07
CA PHE A 131 1.46 -4.79 -3.03
C PHE A 131 1.63 -3.28 -2.80
N ARG A 132 0.57 -2.57 -2.44
CA ARG A 132 0.66 -1.14 -2.09
C ARG A 132 1.59 -0.89 -0.91
N TYR A 133 1.43 -1.66 0.18
CA TYR A 133 2.28 -1.52 1.37
C TYR A 133 3.74 -1.91 1.12
N TYR A 134 3.97 -2.79 0.16
CA TYR A 134 5.32 -3.13 -0.28
C TYR A 134 5.88 -2.08 -1.25
N GLY A 135 5.07 -1.60 -2.20
CA GLY A 135 5.48 -0.71 -3.27
C GLY A 135 5.91 0.68 -2.81
N ASP A 136 5.39 1.19 -1.70
CA ASP A 136 5.70 2.53 -1.20
C ASP A 136 7.17 2.70 -0.82
N VAL A 137 7.85 1.61 -0.46
CA VAL A 137 9.26 1.60 -0.07
C VAL A 137 10.18 2.10 -1.18
N GLU A 138 9.83 1.87 -2.45
CA GLU A 138 10.62 2.29 -3.59
C GLU A 138 10.91 3.79 -3.55
N TYR A 139 9.90 4.59 -3.21
CA TYR A 139 10.05 6.04 -3.13
C TYR A 139 10.71 6.51 -1.85
N ARG A 140 10.51 5.78 -0.74
CA ARG A 140 11.14 6.09 0.56
C ARG A 140 12.63 5.79 0.54
N LEU A 141 13.05 4.66 -0.04
CA LEU A 141 14.45 4.28 -0.19
C LEU A 141 15.24 5.26 -1.05
N ASN A 142 14.61 5.74 -2.12
CA ASN A 142 15.23 6.66 -3.06
C ASN A 142 15.05 8.13 -2.66
N LEU A 143 14.50 8.41 -1.45
CA LEU A 143 14.19 9.75 -0.94
C LEU A 143 13.38 10.60 -1.94
N ASN A 144 12.55 9.95 -2.76
CA ASN A 144 11.77 10.61 -3.79
C ASN A 144 10.39 11.02 -3.25
N TYR A 145 10.38 12.01 -2.38
CA TYR A 145 9.19 12.47 -1.67
C TYR A 145 8.09 12.98 -2.60
N ARG A 146 8.44 13.55 -3.76
CA ARG A 146 7.46 13.99 -4.76
C ARG A 146 6.71 12.82 -5.38
N ARG A 147 7.42 11.74 -5.74
CA ARG A 147 6.76 10.51 -6.27
C ARG A 147 5.94 9.82 -5.19
N TYR A 148 6.42 9.82 -3.95
CA TYR A 148 5.66 9.33 -2.80
C TYR A 148 4.33 10.09 -2.61
N PHE A 149 4.35 11.42 -2.71
CA PHE A 149 3.14 12.24 -2.68
C PHE A 149 2.18 11.87 -3.82
N ILE A 150 2.67 11.83 -5.08
CA ILE A 150 1.85 11.51 -6.25
C ILE A 150 1.25 10.11 -6.12
N TYR A 151 2.00 9.15 -5.59
CA TYR A 151 1.54 7.79 -5.35
C TYR A 151 0.27 7.77 -4.48
N TYR A 152 0.31 8.36 -3.30
CA TYR A 152 -0.84 8.40 -2.41
C TYR A 152 -1.97 9.32 -2.90
N PHE A 153 -1.62 10.38 -3.61
CA PHE A 153 -2.59 11.26 -4.25
C PHE A 153 -3.40 10.51 -5.32
N LEU A 154 -2.75 9.73 -6.16
CA LEU A 154 -3.41 8.90 -7.17
C LEU A 154 -4.32 7.84 -6.55
N ILE A 155 -3.94 7.24 -5.43
CA ILE A 155 -4.82 6.33 -4.69
C ILE A 155 -6.09 7.05 -4.26
N GLY A 156 -5.97 8.24 -3.68
CA GLY A 156 -7.13 9.05 -3.28
C GLY A 156 -8.05 9.40 -4.45
N ILE A 157 -7.50 9.79 -5.59
CA ILE A 157 -8.28 10.00 -6.82
C ILE A 157 -8.93 8.70 -7.29
N GLY A 158 -8.18 7.58 -7.25
CA GLY A 158 -8.72 6.26 -7.58
C GLY A 158 -9.91 5.87 -6.70
N TYR A 159 -9.87 6.18 -5.41
CA TYR A 159 -11.01 5.98 -4.51
C TYR A 159 -12.24 6.80 -4.91
N LEU A 160 -12.07 8.05 -5.34
CA LEU A 160 -13.18 8.88 -5.84
C LEU A 160 -13.78 8.31 -7.14
N VAL A 161 -12.93 7.89 -8.08
CA VAL A 161 -13.38 7.24 -9.32
C VAL A 161 -14.10 5.94 -9.00
N GLY A 162 -13.52 5.10 -8.13
CA GLY A 162 -14.14 3.85 -7.67
C GLY A 162 -15.48 4.07 -6.97
N PHE A 163 -15.61 5.17 -6.20
CA PHE A 163 -16.90 5.57 -5.62
C PHE A 163 -17.93 5.92 -6.70
N GLY A 164 -17.52 6.60 -7.78
CA GLY A 164 -18.37 6.82 -8.94
C GLY A 164 -18.87 5.51 -9.56
N ILE A 165 -17.99 4.51 -9.71
CA ILE A 165 -18.34 3.17 -10.23
C ILE A 165 -19.27 2.44 -9.24
N TYR A 166 -19.02 2.53 -7.94
CA TYR A 166 -19.92 2.00 -6.91
C TYR A 166 -21.35 2.55 -7.08
N ARG A 167 -21.51 3.85 -7.35
CA ARG A 167 -22.80 4.47 -7.59
C ARG A 167 -23.58 3.84 -8.77
N LEU A 168 -22.87 3.27 -9.76
CA LEU A 168 -23.45 2.65 -10.94
C LEU A 168 -23.69 1.15 -10.75
N THR A 169 -22.83 0.48 -9.99
CA THR A 169 -22.85 -0.99 -9.88
C THR A 169 -23.43 -1.51 -8.57
N GLY A 170 -23.51 -0.68 -7.54
CA GLY A 170 -23.87 -1.07 -6.18
C GLY A 170 -22.77 -1.84 -5.41
N GLN A 171 -21.63 -2.13 -6.02
CA GLN A 171 -20.55 -2.91 -5.42
C GLN A 171 -19.43 -2.03 -4.86
N TRP A 172 -19.34 -1.92 -3.56
CA TRP A 172 -18.40 -1.05 -2.86
C TRP A 172 -16.92 -1.43 -3.07
N VAL A 173 -16.64 -2.67 -3.43
CA VAL A 173 -15.27 -3.16 -3.64
C VAL A 173 -14.53 -2.37 -4.72
N TRP A 174 -15.23 -1.81 -5.70
CA TRP A 174 -14.64 -0.97 -6.76
C TRP A 174 -13.94 0.26 -6.24
N ILE A 175 -14.38 0.80 -5.09
CA ILE A 175 -13.75 1.96 -4.46
C ILE A 175 -12.28 1.65 -4.20
N TYR A 176 -12.01 0.53 -3.58
CA TYR A 176 -10.65 0.13 -3.22
C TYR A 176 -9.87 -0.41 -4.41
N LEU A 177 -10.49 -1.24 -5.26
CA LEU A 177 -9.82 -1.83 -6.42
C LEU A 177 -9.23 -0.77 -7.35
N ILE A 178 -9.96 0.29 -7.65
CA ILE A 178 -9.47 1.35 -8.55
C ILE A 178 -8.32 2.12 -7.89
N GLY A 179 -8.41 2.42 -6.60
CA GLY A 179 -7.34 3.09 -5.87
C GLY A 179 -6.06 2.26 -5.81
N GLU A 180 -6.18 1.00 -5.44
CA GLU A 180 -5.03 0.10 -5.34
C GLU A 180 -4.44 -0.23 -6.73
N ALA A 181 -5.27 -0.38 -7.76
CA ALA A 181 -4.80 -0.56 -9.13
C ALA A 181 -4.05 0.67 -9.65
N ALA A 182 -4.49 1.88 -9.32
CA ALA A 182 -3.78 3.12 -9.65
C ALA A 182 -2.39 3.17 -8.98
N ALA A 183 -2.30 2.73 -7.72
CA ALA A 183 -1.03 2.60 -7.01
C ALA A 183 -0.08 1.63 -7.72
N LEU A 184 -0.55 0.43 -8.04
CA LEU A 184 0.23 -0.60 -8.72
C LEU A 184 0.70 -0.14 -10.10
N ALA A 185 -0.19 0.47 -10.88
CA ALA A 185 0.15 1.02 -12.19
C ALA A 185 1.23 2.11 -12.09
N PHE A 186 1.11 3.02 -11.12
CA PHE A 186 2.10 4.08 -10.92
C PHE A 186 3.46 3.52 -10.52
N VAL A 187 3.52 2.56 -9.60
CA VAL A 187 4.78 1.89 -9.23
C VAL A 187 5.35 1.10 -10.39
N GLY A 188 4.53 0.41 -11.15
CA GLY A 188 4.95 -0.36 -12.33
C GLY A 188 5.61 0.52 -13.41
N VAL A 189 5.12 1.76 -13.58
CA VAL A 189 5.68 2.70 -14.56
C VAL A 189 6.88 3.48 -14.04
N THR A 190 6.88 3.85 -12.76
CA THR A 190 7.87 4.79 -12.21
C THR A 190 8.90 4.17 -11.29
N GLY A 191 8.68 2.94 -10.85
CA GLY A 191 9.56 2.18 -9.96
C GLY A 191 10.27 1.04 -10.67
N ASN A 192 11.29 0.50 -10.01
CA ASN A 192 12.07 -0.64 -10.50
C ASN A 192 11.70 -1.96 -9.78
N ILE A 193 10.64 -1.96 -8.97
CA ILE A 193 10.25 -3.09 -8.14
C ILE A 193 10.11 -4.36 -8.97
N PHE A 194 9.46 -4.29 -10.13
CA PHE A 194 9.23 -5.46 -10.98
C PHE A 194 10.37 -5.73 -12.00
N HIS A 195 11.43 -4.91 -12.02
CA HIS A 195 12.45 -4.99 -13.05
C HIS A 195 13.29 -6.29 -13.02
N GLN A 196 13.32 -6.99 -11.91
CA GLN A 196 14.07 -8.24 -11.73
C GLN A 196 13.21 -9.36 -11.16
N PHE A 197 11.92 -9.39 -11.47
CA PHE A 197 10.94 -10.31 -10.91
C PHE A 197 11.36 -11.79 -10.97
N PHE A 198 12.00 -12.20 -12.05
CA PHE A 198 12.46 -13.58 -12.24
C PHE A 198 13.92 -13.83 -11.77
N ARG A 199 14.62 -12.81 -11.31
CA ARG A 199 16.00 -12.92 -10.87
C ARG A 199 16.04 -13.25 -9.39
N ARG A 200 16.58 -14.43 -9.06
CA ARG A 200 16.81 -14.87 -7.67
C ARG A 200 18.27 -14.70 -7.33
N SER A 201 18.58 -14.22 -6.12
CA SER A 201 19.92 -14.27 -5.57
C SER A 201 20.15 -15.58 -4.83
N GLU A 202 21.41 -15.95 -4.62
CA GLU A 202 21.77 -17.10 -3.79
C GLU A 202 21.35 -16.94 -2.31
N PHE A 203 20.96 -15.73 -1.98
CA PHE A 203 20.51 -15.29 -0.68
C PHE A 203 19.16 -15.86 -0.23
N PHE A 204 18.30 -16.28 -1.17
CA PHE A 204 16.91 -16.68 -0.92
C PHE A 204 16.77 -17.76 0.17
N THR A 205 17.75 -18.64 0.33
CA THR A 205 17.66 -19.76 1.25
C THR A 205 18.19 -19.48 2.66
N THR A 206 19.18 -18.60 2.82
CA THR A 206 19.92 -18.45 4.09
C THR A 206 19.51 -17.23 4.93
N ALA A 207 19.26 -16.11 4.31
CA ALA A 207 19.02 -14.87 5.02
C ALA A 207 17.54 -14.53 5.18
N LEU A 208 16.68 -15.12 4.37
CA LEU A 208 15.24 -14.95 4.47
C LEU A 208 14.71 -15.47 5.80
N GLY A 209 15.18 -16.62 6.24
CA GLY A 209 14.84 -17.16 7.55
C GLY A 209 15.27 -16.23 8.68
N ARG A 210 16.44 -15.60 8.59
CA ARG A 210 16.95 -14.70 9.63
C ARG A 210 16.30 -13.31 9.60
N GLY A 211 16.13 -12.71 8.42
CA GLY A 211 15.57 -11.36 8.31
C GLY A 211 14.06 -11.29 8.57
N PHE A 212 13.31 -12.28 8.11
CA PHE A 212 11.86 -12.31 8.28
C PHE A 212 11.45 -12.56 9.75
N PHE A 213 12.13 -13.47 10.44
CA PHE A 213 11.84 -13.76 11.86
C PHE A 213 12.33 -12.68 12.82
N LEU A 214 13.28 -11.83 12.43
CA LEU A 214 13.75 -10.72 13.27
C LEU A 214 12.88 -9.46 13.15
N THR A 215 12.00 -9.39 12.16
CA THR A 215 11.14 -8.21 11.90
C THR A 215 9.66 -8.46 12.19
N LEU A 216 9.28 -9.70 12.53
CA LEU A 216 7.98 -10.06 13.10
C LEU A 216 8.00 -9.92 14.61
#